data_a8b1e86ebf4ae6067897a342a5ec731d
#
_entry.id   a8b1e86ebf4ae6067897a342a5ec731d
#
_cell.length_a   1.000
_cell.length_b   1.000
_cell.length_c   1.000
_cell.angle_alpha   90.00
_cell.angle_beta   90.00
_cell.angle_gamma   90.00
#
_symmetry.space_group_name_H-M   'P 1'
#
loop_
_entity.id
_entity.type
_entity.pdbx_description
1 polymer ?
#
loop_
_entity_poly.entity_id
_entity_poly.type
_entity_poly.pdbx_seq_one_letter_code
_entity_poly.pdbx_strand_id
1 'polypeptide(L)'
;MKSFPKNTAITGKISKEFEEILTLDCLEFIADLHRKFNSRRLDLLKHRQEVQKKIDGGWRPNFLEETKSIREKDWKILGVPKDLQDRRVEITGPTNQKMIINALNSGASCFMADLEDSATPAWNNVIEGQINLKNAVSKKINFTDKTTGKEYKLNEKHAVLIVRPRGWHLDEAHFLVDDQKCSGGIFDFAAYFYHNAKQLLQNGTGPYFYLPKMESHLEARLWNDVFTEAQKKLGIKHGTIKVTVLIETILASFEMDEILFELKDHIVGLNCGRWDYIFSYIKKFKNFKDFLLPDRSIVKMTSHFLRSYSLLLIKTCHRRGAHAMGGMAAQIPIKDNEALNQKAMDAVKQDKLREANDGHDGTWVAHPGLVKIAKDVFDEKMPQANQVNKVPSDIKIEAKDLLLAEKGDITEEGLRKNISVGIQYLAAWLGGNGCVPLYNLMEDAATAEISRAQVWQWNRHQCKTIGGKTIDPAYVKNIVKEEMAQIKKEVGEQKFEKGNYERAAKMFEEMSIANQFEDFLTVPAYNEIVRSEAR
;
A
#
# COMPACT_ATOMS: atom_id res chain seq x y z
N MET A 1 3.54 -38.49 -6.25
CA MET A 1 2.71 -37.31 -6.52
C MET A 1 2.39 -36.67 -5.19
N LYS A 2 2.65 -35.40 -5.02
CA LYS A 2 2.18 -34.70 -3.80
C LYS A 2 0.67 -34.66 -3.83
N SER A 3 0.03 -34.97 -2.70
CA SER A 3 -1.39 -34.76 -2.54
C SER A 3 -1.65 -33.27 -2.31
N PHE A 4 -2.49 -32.67 -3.14
CA PHE A 4 -3.07 -31.35 -2.90
C PHE A 4 -4.42 -31.48 -2.20
N PRO A 5 -4.89 -30.42 -1.52
CA PRO A 5 -6.26 -30.43 -1.01
C PRO A 5 -7.27 -30.70 -2.12
N LYS A 6 -8.40 -31.28 -1.75
CA LYS A 6 -9.45 -31.64 -2.71
C LYS A 6 -9.87 -30.40 -3.53
N ASN A 7 -9.99 -30.57 -4.84
CA ASN A 7 -10.39 -29.54 -5.79
C ASN A 7 -9.49 -28.28 -5.71
N THR A 8 -8.19 -28.48 -5.51
CA THR A 8 -7.20 -27.39 -5.62
C THR A 8 -6.11 -27.75 -6.61
N ALA A 9 -5.50 -26.75 -7.21
CA ALA A 9 -4.37 -26.91 -8.11
C ALA A 9 -3.37 -25.77 -7.96
N ILE A 10 -2.09 -26.07 -8.12
CA ILE A 10 -1.04 -25.07 -8.27
C ILE A 10 -0.57 -25.11 -9.72
N THR A 11 -0.68 -23.99 -10.42
CA THR A 11 -0.24 -23.84 -11.81
C THR A 11 1.16 -23.27 -11.91
N GLY A 12 1.68 -22.65 -10.83
CA GLY A 12 3.03 -22.16 -10.74
C GLY A 12 4.07 -23.28 -10.52
N LYS A 13 5.31 -23.03 -10.90
CA LYS A 13 6.41 -23.98 -10.69
C LYS A 13 6.71 -24.14 -9.19
N ILE A 14 6.82 -25.37 -8.71
CA ILE A 14 7.16 -25.68 -7.31
C ILE A 14 8.61 -26.15 -7.25
N SER A 15 9.46 -25.34 -6.61
CA SER A 15 10.82 -25.77 -6.24
C SER A 15 10.81 -26.53 -4.91
N LYS A 16 11.92 -27.16 -4.55
CA LYS A 16 12.05 -27.88 -3.28
C LYS A 16 11.91 -26.94 -2.08
N GLU A 17 12.41 -25.70 -2.19
CA GLU A 17 12.31 -24.70 -1.16
C GLU A 17 10.86 -24.22 -0.95
N PHE A 18 10.08 -24.15 -2.03
CA PHE A 18 8.67 -23.73 -1.98
C PHE A 18 7.81 -24.72 -1.19
N GLU A 19 8.24 -25.97 -1.09
CA GLU A 19 7.56 -27.01 -0.32
C GLU A 19 7.48 -26.68 1.18
N GLU A 20 8.37 -25.82 1.68
CA GLU A 20 8.35 -25.38 3.07
C GLU A 20 7.15 -24.47 3.41
N ILE A 21 6.59 -23.82 2.41
CA ILE A 21 5.41 -22.97 2.52
C ILE A 21 4.18 -23.71 2.01
N LEU A 22 4.28 -24.36 0.86
CA LEU A 22 3.17 -25.05 0.18
C LEU A 22 2.97 -26.47 0.75
N THR A 23 2.83 -26.56 2.08
CA THR A 23 2.49 -27.83 2.76
C THR A 23 1.02 -28.14 2.56
N LEU A 24 0.64 -29.44 2.59
CA LEU A 24 -0.76 -29.86 2.45
C LEU A 24 -1.67 -29.10 3.42
N ASP A 25 -1.33 -29.10 4.70
CA ASP A 25 -2.15 -28.49 5.76
C ASP A 25 -2.27 -26.96 5.60
N CYS A 26 -1.20 -26.28 5.14
CA CYS A 26 -1.26 -24.85 4.85
C CYS A 26 -2.18 -24.56 3.66
N LEU A 27 -2.07 -25.35 2.59
CA LEU A 27 -2.93 -25.22 1.41
C LEU A 27 -4.40 -25.52 1.73
N GLU A 28 -4.67 -26.51 2.59
CA GLU A 28 -6.03 -26.77 3.10
C GLU A 28 -6.56 -25.60 3.90
N PHE A 29 -5.74 -25.02 4.78
CA PHE A 29 -6.10 -23.84 5.56
C PHE A 29 -6.45 -22.64 4.67
N ILE A 30 -5.65 -22.37 3.62
CA ILE A 30 -5.91 -21.30 2.64
C ILE A 30 -7.20 -21.58 1.87
N ALA A 31 -7.35 -22.80 1.34
CA ALA A 31 -8.52 -23.20 0.56
C ALA A 31 -9.83 -23.10 1.36
N ASP A 32 -9.81 -23.51 2.62
CA ASP A 32 -10.97 -23.44 3.51
C ASP A 32 -11.40 -21.98 3.78
N LEU A 33 -10.44 -21.09 4.04
CA LEU A 33 -10.74 -19.65 4.22
C LEU A 33 -11.25 -19.06 2.91
N HIS A 34 -10.63 -19.39 1.78
CA HIS A 34 -11.08 -18.93 0.47
C HIS A 34 -12.52 -19.37 0.18
N ARG A 35 -12.84 -20.66 0.32
CA ARG A 35 -14.20 -21.19 0.12
C ARG A 35 -15.24 -20.48 0.98
N LYS A 36 -14.88 -20.21 2.22
CA LYS A 36 -15.80 -19.59 3.17
C LYS A 36 -16.09 -18.13 2.86
N PHE A 37 -15.11 -17.37 2.34
CA PHE A 37 -15.17 -15.92 2.29
C PHE A 37 -15.12 -15.30 0.88
N ASN A 38 -14.70 -16.06 -0.15
CA ASN A 38 -14.49 -15.48 -1.48
C ASN A 38 -15.77 -14.99 -2.14
N SER A 39 -16.89 -15.70 -1.99
CA SER A 39 -18.18 -15.22 -2.54
C SER A 39 -18.51 -13.82 -2.02
N ARG A 40 -18.41 -13.62 -0.71
CA ARG A 40 -18.65 -12.32 -0.08
C ARG A 40 -17.63 -11.26 -0.52
N ARG A 41 -16.36 -11.64 -0.73
CA ARG A 41 -15.35 -10.75 -1.33
C ARG A 41 -15.79 -10.24 -2.70
N LEU A 42 -16.21 -11.16 -3.56
CA LEU A 42 -16.66 -10.84 -4.92
C LEU A 42 -17.90 -9.93 -4.91
N ASP A 43 -18.84 -10.17 -4.00
CA ASP A 43 -20.02 -9.31 -3.82
C ASP A 43 -19.62 -7.89 -3.40
N LEU A 44 -18.64 -7.74 -2.49
CA LEU A 44 -18.12 -6.44 -2.08
C LEU A 44 -17.38 -5.72 -3.23
N LEU A 45 -16.60 -6.44 -4.03
CA LEU A 45 -15.97 -5.87 -5.22
C LEU A 45 -17.01 -5.41 -6.25
N LYS A 46 -18.10 -6.18 -6.43
CA LYS A 46 -19.23 -5.77 -7.26
C LYS A 46 -19.91 -4.52 -6.68
N HIS A 47 -20.07 -4.45 -5.37
CA HIS A 47 -20.62 -3.27 -4.70
C HIS A 47 -19.78 -2.00 -4.96
N ARG A 48 -18.45 -2.09 -5.02
CA ARG A 48 -17.59 -0.96 -5.44
C ARG A 48 -18.01 -0.38 -6.80
N GLN A 49 -18.38 -1.26 -7.76
CA GLN A 49 -18.85 -0.84 -9.08
C GLN A 49 -20.22 -0.15 -9.02
N GLU A 50 -21.11 -0.61 -8.13
CA GLU A 50 -22.42 0.02 -7.91
C GLU A 50 -22.26 1.41 -7.29
N VAL A 51 -21.37 1.57 -6.30
CA VAL A 51 -21.04 2.87 -5.73
C VAL A 51 -20.44 3.80 -6.78
N GLN A 52 -19.54 3.30 -7.64
CA GLN A 52 -18.98 4.10 -8.74
C GLN A 52 -20.08 4.60 -9.69
N LYS A 53 -21.05 3.76 -10.04
CA LYS A 53 -22.21 4.19 -10.87
C LYS A 53 -23.02 5.30 -10.21
N LYS A 54 -23.21 5.24 -8.88
CA LYS A 54 -23.90 6.33 -8.14
C LYS A 54 -23.09 7.63 -8.20
N ILE A 55 -21.77 7.55 -8.01
CA ILE A 55 -20.88 8.71 -8.13
C ILE A 55 -20.97 9.31 -9.53
N ASP A 56 -20.86 8.47 -10.57
CA ASP A 56 -20.94 8.89 -11.97
C ASP A 56 -22.31 9.52 -12.30
N GLY A 57 -23.37 9.10 -11.61
CA GLY A 57 -24.70 9.71 -11.66
C GLY A 57 -24.86 11.01 -10.86
N GLY A 58 -23.79 11.52 -10.24
CA GLY A 58 -23.79 12.80 -9.53
C GLY A 58 -23.90 12.70 -8.00
N TRP A 59 -24.08 11.49 -7.44
CA TRP A 59 -24.03 11.31 -5.99
C TRP A 59 -22.62 11.63 -5.44
N ARG A 60 -22.59 12.22 -4.24
CA ARG A 60 -21.32 12.50 -3.54
C ARG A 60 -21.30 11.77 -2.20
N PRO A 61 -20.16 11.15 -1.84
CA PRO A 61 -20.02 10.45 -0.57
C PRO A 61 -20.22 11.41 0.62
N ASN A 62 -20.81 10.88 1.67
CA ASN A 62 -21.03 11.55 2.94
C ASN A 62 -20.91 10.53 4.07
N PHE A 63 -20.80 10.99 5.31
CA PHE A 63 -20.89 10.14 6.48
C PHE A 63 -22.23 9.40 6.50
N LEU A 64 -22.21 8.09 6.74
CA LEU A 64 -23.39 7.23 6.63
C LEU A 64 -24.41 7.52 7.75
N GLU A 65 -25.65 7.80 7.40
CA GLU A 65 -26.70 8.04 8.40
C GLU A 65 -27.08 6.76 9.17
N GLU A 66 -27.10 5.61 8.50
CA GLU A 66 -27.43 4.31 9.08
C GLU A 66 -26.45 3.85 10.17
N THR A 67 -25.21 4.32 10.13
CA THR A 67 -24.15 4.01 11.11
C THR A 67 -23.87 5.15 12.09
N LYS A 68 -24.65 6.23 12.07
CA LYS A 68 -24.48 7.40 12.93
C LYS A 68 -24.30 7.04 14.41
N SER A 69 -25.04 6.03 14.88
CA SER A 69 -24.93 5.55 16.25
C SER A 69 -23.55 5.00 16.62
N ILE A 70 -22.79 4.47 15.66
CA ILE A 70 -21.40 4.02 15.87
C ILE A 70 -20.50 5.24 16.12
N ARG A 71 -20.69 6.31 15.34
CA ARG A 71 -19.90 7.54 15.48
C ARG A 71 -20.22 8.31 16.77
N GLU A 72 -21.46 8.26 17.25
CA GLU A 72 -21.90 9.02 18.41
C GLU A 72 -21.69 8.30 19.75
N LYS A 73 -21.83 6.96 19.81
CA LYS A 73 -21.64 6.18 21.02
C LYS A 73 -20.19 6.21 21.51
N ASP A 74 -20.04 6.14 22.83
CA ASP A 74 -18.73 5.94 23.45
C ASP A 74 -18.35 4.45 23.43
N TRP A 75 -17.23 4.15 22.80
CA TRP A 75 -16.61 2.82 22.74
C TRP A 75 -15.13 2.96 22.41
N LYS A 76 -14.36 1.95 22.76
CA LYS A 76 -12.90 1.87 22.52
C LYS A 76 -12.57 0.56 21.84
N ILE A 77 -11.40 0.53 21.19
CA ILE A 77 -10.80 -0.71 20.72
C ILE A 77 -10.34 -1.59 21.90
N LEU A 78 -10.11 -2.89 21.66
CA LEU A 78 -9.68 -3.83 22.72
C LEU A 78 -8.33 -3.46 23.37
N GLY A 79 -7.52 -2.69 22.68
CA GLY A 79 -6.21 -2.22 23.16
C GLY A 79 -5.05 -2.63 22.27
N VAL A 80 -3.92 -1.97 22.51
CA VAL A 80 -2.69 -2.09 21.73
C VAL A 80 -1.68 -2.95 22.50
N PRO A 81 -1.04 -3.97 21.88
CA PRO A 81 0.01 -4.77 22.50
C PRO A 81 1.20 -3.94 22.99
N LYS A 82 1.94 -4.47 23.96
CA LYS A 82 3.06 -3.75 24.57
C LYS A 82 4.13 -3.34 23.57
N ASP A 83 4.46 -4.21 22.64
CA ASP A 83 5.50 -4.01 21.62
C ASP A 83 5.05 -3.11 20.46
N LEU A 84 3.75 -2.77 20.37
CA LEU A 84 3.18 -1.79 19.45
C LEU A 84 2.82 -0.44 20.12
N GLN A 85 3.16 -0.22 21.41
CA GLN A 85 2.85 1.05 22.07
C GLN A 85 3.64 2.23 21.48
N ASP A 86 4.88 2.00 21.10
CA ASP A 86 5.76 3.00 20.47
C ASP A 86 5.99 2.66 18.99
N ARG A 87 5.29 3.39 18.14
CA ARG A 87 5.35 3.24 16.68
C ARG A 87 5.82 4.53 15.98
N ARG A 88 6.63 5.32 16.66
CA ARG A 88 7.03 6.67 16.17
C ARG A 88 7.66 6.68 14.79
N VAL A 89 8.37 5.60 14.40
CA VAL A 89 8.86 5.44 13.02
C VAL A 89 8.63 4.00 12.57
N GLU A 90 7.95 3.84 11.47
CA GLU A 90 7.81 2.58 10.76
C GLU A 90 8.53 2.66 9.41
N ILE A 91 9.25 1.61 9.05
CA ILE A 91 9.87 1.48 7.72
C ILE A 91 9.07 0.48 6.90
N THR A 92 8.91 0.74 5.61
CA THR A 92 8.27 -0.18 4.66
C THR A 92 9.26 -0.68 3.61
N GLY A 93 9.04 -1.87 3.09
CA GLY A 93 9.84 -2.44 2.00
C GLY A 93 9.38 -3.83 1.59
N PRO A 94 9.86 -4.30 0.42
CA PRO A 94 9.50 -5.61 -0.13
C PRO A 94 10.07 -6.76 0.69
N THR A 95 9.58 -7.98 0.41
CA THR A 95 9.88 -9.19 1.18
C THR A 95 11.11 -9.96 0.70
N ASN A 96 12.01 -9.35 -0.08
CA ASN A 96 13.27 -10.01 -0.38
C ASN A 96 14.25 -10.01 0.81
N GLN A 97 15.08 -11.02 0.88
CA GLN A 97 15.91 -11.39 2.01
C GLN A 97 16.76 -10.23 2.57
N LYS A 98 17.53 -9.56 1.69
CA LYS A 98 18.41 -8.45 2.05
C LYS A 98 17.61 -7.24 2.58
N MET A 99 16.46 -6.95 1.96
CA MET A 99 15.63 -5.80 2.35
C MET A 99 14.96 -6.03 3.70
N ILE A 100 14.45 -7.24 3.97
CA ILE A 100 13.92 -7.59 5.30
C ILE A 100 14.96 -7.37 6.39
N ILE A 101 16.19 -7.88 6.20
CA ILE A 101 17.26 -7.72 7.20
C ILE A 101 17.59 -6.25 7.42
N ASN A 102 17.75 -5.48 6.34
CA ASN A 102 18.06 -4.05 6.43
C ASN A 102 16.94 -3.26 7.13
N ALA A 103 15.68 -3.56 6.80
CA ALA A 103 14.54 -2.87 7.39
C ALA A 103 14.37 -3.20 8.88
N LEU A 104 14.47 -4.48 9.26
CA LEU A 104 14.42 -4.89 10.66
C LEU A 104 15.56 -4.29 11.49
N ASN A 105 16.75 -4.11 10.91
CA ASN A 105 17.92 -3.54 11.57
C ASN A 105 18.01 -2.00 11.45
N SER A 106 17.05 -1.33 10.84
CA SER A 106 17.12 0.10 10.50
C SER A 106 17.07 1.05 11.71
N GLY A 107 16.68 0.55 12.88
CA GLY A 107 16.41 1.36 14.08
C GLY A 107 14.99 1.93 14.13
N ALA A 108 14.14 1.61 13.16
CA ALA A 108 12.71 1.90 13.23
C ALA A 108 12.02 1.07 14.33
N SER A 109 10.88 1.55 14.84
CA SER A 109 10.05 0.82 15.81
C SER A 109 9.43 -0.41 15.18
N CYS A 110 8.89 -0.27 13.97
CA CYS A 110 8.26 -1.36 13.23
C CYS A 110 8.78 -1.42 11.79
N PHE A 111 8.72 -2.61 11.22
CA PHE A 111 8.93 -2.85 9.78
C PHE A 111 7.65 -3.44 9.19
N MET A 112 7.07 -2.75 8.22
CA MET A 112 6.00 -3.29 7.40
C MET A 112 6.59 -4.00 6.18
N ALA A 113 6.61 -5.33 6.24
CA ALA A 113 6.96 -6.18 5.10
C ALA A 113 5.78 -6.24 4.13
N ASP A 114 6.02 -5.81 2.91
CA ASP A 114 4.99 -5.51 1.95
C ASP A 114 4.90 -6.57 0.84
N LEU A 115 3.75 -7.23 0.74
CA LEU A 115 3.41 -8.17 -0.34
C LEU A 115 2.50 -7.51 -1.40
N GLU A 116 2.22 -6.22 -1.26
CA GLU A 116 1.34 -5.46 -2.13
C GLU A 116 2.12 -4.45 -2.99
N ASP A 117 2.11 -3.14 -2.65
CA ASP A 117 2.59 -2.06 -3.54
C ASP A 117 4.10 -2.06 -3.80
N SER A 118 4.90 -2.48 -2.82
CA SER A 118 6.36 -2.57 -2.98
C SER A 118 6.82 -3.90 -3.61
N ALA A 119 5.88 -4.81 -3.89
CA ALA A 119 6.15 -6.12 -4.44
C ALA A 119 5.51 -6.30 -5.81
N THR A 120 6.11 -7.16 -6.62
CA THR A 120 5.46 -7.70 -7.81
C THR A 120 4.97 -9.10 -7.48
N PRO A 121 3.67 -9.43 -7.68
CA PRO A 121 3.11 -10.71 -7.29
C PRO A 121 3.40 -11.82 -8.33
N ALA A 122 4.62 -11.85 -8.88
CA ALA A 122 5.16 -12.99 -9.58
C ALA A 122 5.21 -14.19 -8.63
N TRP A 123 4.92 -15.40 -9.12
CA TRP A 123 4.81 -16.58 -8.27
C TRP A 123 6.03 -16.81 -7.37
N ASN A 124 7.23 -16.68 -7.95
CA ASN A 124 8.46 -16.81 -7.18
C ASN A 124 8.56 -15.77 -6.06
N ASN A 125 8.26 -14.49 -6.36
CA ASN A 125 8.33 -13.43 -5.35
C ASN A 125 7.36 -13.66 -4.20
N VAL A 126 6.15 -14.14 -4.49
CA VAL A 126 5.13 -14.43 -3.49
C VAL A 126 5.60 -15.53 -2.53
N ILE A 127 6.11 -16.66 -3.07
CA ILE A 127 6.51 -17.77 -2.21
C ILE A 127 7.85 -17.53 -1.53
N GLU A 128 8.85 -16.98 -2.23
CA GLU A 128 10.13 -16.57 -1.62
C GLU A 128 9.91 -15.53 -0.52
N GLY A 129 8.98 -14.60 -0.72
CA GLY A 129 8.59 -13.63 0.31
C GLY A 129 8.10 -14.33 1.58
N GLN A 130 7.24 -15.34 1.46
CA GLN A 130 6.75 -16.13 2.61
C GLN A 130 7.89 -16.92 3.29
N ILE A 131 8.81 -17.51 2.52
CA ILE A 131 10.00 -18.18 3.06
C ILE A 131 10.86 -17.19 3.86
N ASN A 132 11.12 -16.02 3.29
CA ASN A 132 11.94 -14.99 3.92
C ASN A 132 11.31 -14.48 5.23
N LEU A 133 9.99 -14.28 5.24
CA LEU A 133 9.24 -13.91 6.45
C LEU A 133 9.32 -15.00 7.52
N LYS A 134 9.14 -16.27 7.14
CA LYS A 134 9.29 -17.42 8.05
C LYS A 134 10.69 -17.48 8.65
N ASN A 135 11.72 -17.26 7.83
CA ASN A 135 13.10 -17.22 8.29
C ASN A 135 13.39 -16.02 9.19
N ALA A 136 12.78 -14.86 8.93
CA ALA A 136 12.89 -13.69 9.80
C ALA A 136 12.25 -13.95 11.18
N VAL A 137 11.03 -14.50 11.22
CA VAL A 137 10.31 -14.83 12.45
C VAL A 137 11.06 -15.88 13.29
N SER A 138 11.65 -16.89 12.63
CA SER A 138 12.47 -17.91 13.30
C SER A 138 13.91 -17.47 13.58
N LYS A 139 14.27 -16.22 13.27
CA LYS A 139 15.62 -15.63 13.41
C LYS A 139 16.71 -16.38 12.65
N LYS A 140 16.35 -17.06 11.57
CA LYS A 140 17.28 -17.83 10.70
C LYS A 140 17.65 -17.06 9.43
N ILE A 141 17.02 -15.92 9.17
CA ILE A 141 17.29 -15.13 7.98
C ILE A 141 18.73 -14.59 7.99
N ASN A 142 19.47 -14.83 6.92
CA ASN A 142 20.79 -14.29 6.67
C ASN A 142 20.96 -14.11 5.16
N PHE A 143 21.86 -13.23 4.74
CA PHE A 143 22.14 -12.98 3.34
C PHE A 143 23.62 -12.64 3.16
N THR A 144 24.27 -13.28 2.19
CA THR A 144 25.63 -12.93 1.77
C THR A 144 25.59 -12.35 0.37
N ASP A 145 26.00 -11.10 0.24
CA ASP A 145 26.09 -10.43 -1.05
C ASP A 145 27.25 -11.03 -1.86
N LYS A 146 26.94 -11.73 -2.92
CA LYS A 146 27.91 -12.46 -3.75
C LYS A 146 28.93 -11.55 -4.45
N THR A 147 28.58 -10.28 -4.65
CA THR A 147 29.44 -9.30 -5.33
C THR A 147 30.47 -8.70 -4.37
N THR A 148 30.04 -8.41 -3.14
CA THR A 148 30.88 -7.71 -2.15
C THR A 148 31.40 -8.63 -1.04
N GLY A 149 30.87 -9.85 -0.93
CA GLY A 149 31.15 -10.78 0.19
C GLY A 149 30.55 -10.34 1.53
N LYS A 150 29.79 -9.24 1.56
CA LYS A 150 29.22 -8.71 2.80
C LYS A 150 28.10 -9.61 3.33
N GLU A 151 28.20 -9.97 4.59
CA GLU A 151 27.16 -10.72 5.31
C GLU A 151 26.16 -9.77 5.98
N TYR A 152 24.87 -10.16 5.94
CA TYR A 152 23.77 -9.49 6.59
C TYR A 152 23.05 -10.48 7.50
N LYS A 153 22.84 -10.10 8.77
CA LYS A 153 22.17 -10.91 9.81
C LYS A 153 21.27 -10.01 10.62
N LEU A 154 20.27 -10.58 11.26
CA LEU A 154 19.45 -9.83 12.22
C LEU A 154 20.26 -9.44 13.46
N ASN A 155 20.09 -8.21 13.90
CA ASN A 155 20.55 -7.75 15.19
C ASN A 155 19.68 -8.38 16.29
N GLU A 156 20.22 -8.48 17.51
CA GLU A 156 19.48 -8.95 18.67
C GLU A 156 18.22 -8.09 18.92
N LYS A 157 18.39 -6.76 18.88
CA LYS A 157 17.28 -5.80 18.91
C LYS A 157 16.99 -5.36 17.48
N HIS A 158 15.77 -5.62 17.03
CA HIS A 158 15.28 -5.26 15.71
C HIS A 158 13.85 -4.73 15.77
N ALA A 159 13.36 -4.16 14.68
CA ALA A 159 11.99 -3.65 14.57
C ALA A 159 10.93 -4.75 14.72
N VAL A 160 9.74 -4.38 15.18
CA VAL A 160 8.58 -5.29 15.20
C VAL A 160 8.10 -5.52 13.77
N LEU A 161 7.87 -6.79 13.41
CA LEU A 161 7.44 -7.16 12.07
C LEU A 161 5.92 -7.03 11.93
N ILE A 162 5.48 -6.32 10.90
CA ILE A 162 4.08 -6.21 10.48
C ILE A 162 4.03 -6.61 9.00
N VAL A 163 3.01 -7.32 8.54
CA VAL A 163 2.91 -7.78 7.15
C VAL A 163 1.71 -7.13 6.47
N ARG A 164 1.90 -6.59 5.26
CA ARG A 164 0.81 -6.11 4.41
C ARG A 164 0.48 -7.16 3.35
N PRO A 165 -0.64 -7.89 3.47
CA PRO A 165 -1.12 -8.77 2.41
C PRO A 165 -1.68 -7.95 1.24
N ARG A 166 -1.82 -8.55 0.08
CA ARG A 166 -2.49 -7.95 -1.07
C ARG A 166 -3.93 -7.53 -0.74
N GLY A 167 -4.38 -6.44 -1.38
CA GLY A 167 -5.74 -5.94 -1.23
C GLY A 167 -6.81 -6.88 -1.79
N TRP A 168 -8.06 -6.68 -1.40
CA TRP A 168 -9.20 -7.51 -1.82
C TRP A 168 -9.40 -7.61 -3.34
N HIS A 169 -8.92 -6.64 -4.10
CA HIS A 169 -9.05 -6.57 -5.56
C HIS A 169 -8.08 -7.48 -6.33
N LEU A 170 -7.05 -8.02 -5.65
CA LEU A 170 -6.02 -8.85 -6.28
C LEU A 170 -6.27 -10.34 -6.04
N ASP A 171 -5.98 -11.13 -7.08
CA ASP A 171 -6.04 -12.57 -7.05
C ASP A 171 -4.64 -13.20 -6.98
N GLU A 172 -4.57 -14.46 -6.51
CA GLU A 172 -3.44 -15.35 -6.70
C GLU A 172 -3.78 -16.32 -7.82
N ALA A 173 -3.23 -16.05 -9.01
CA ALA A 173 -3.58 -16.80 -10.20
C ALA A 173 -2.96 -18.20 -10.25
N HIS A 174 -1.93 -18.46 -9.45
CA HIS A 174 -1.20 -19.74 -9.45
C HIS A 174 -1.72 -20.74 -8.43
N PHE A 175 -2.63 -20.35 -7.56
CA PHE A 175 -3.35 -21.27 -6.67
C PHE A 175 -4.84 -21.23 -6.97
N LEU A 176 -5.36 -22.34 -7.49
CA LEU A 176 -6.77 -22.49 -7.82
C LEU A 176 -7.49 -23.27 -6.72
N VAL A 177 -8.67 -22.81 -6.37
CA VAL A 177 -9.60 -23.47 -5.43
C VAL A 177 -10.95 -23.59 -6.14
N ASP A 178 -11.44 -24.81 -6.31
CA ASP A 178 -12.68 -25.12 -7.05
C ASP A 178 -12.70 -24.45 -8.43
N ASP A 179 -11.57 -24.57 -9.17
CA ASP A 179 -11.31 -24.02 -10.50
C ASP A 179 -11.31 -22.48 -10.59
N GLN A 180 -11.34 -21.77 -9.45
CA GLN A 180 -11.25 -20.31 -9.39
C GLN A 180 -9.89 -19.86 -8.83
N LYS A 181 -9.40 -18.70 -9.29
CA LYS A 181 -8.22 -18.06 -8.70
C LYS A 181 -8.47 -17.76 -7.22
N CYS A 182 -7.49 -18.04 -6.37
CA CYS A 182 -7.57 -17.70 -4.97
C CYS A 182 -7.52 -16.18 -4.77
N SER A 183 -8.17 -15.65 -3.73
CA SER A 183 -7.94 -14.26 -3.31
C SER A 183 -6.48 -14.07 -2.89
N GLY A 184 -5.79 -13.11 -3.49
CA GLY A 184 -4.41 -12.78 -3.14
C GLY A 184 -4.26 -12.40 -1.68
N GLY A 185 -5.20 -11.59 -1.16
CA GLY A 185 -5.21 -11.18 0.25
C GLY A 185 -5.38 -12.35 1.22
N ILE A 186 -6.28 -13.30 0.91
CA ILE A 186 -6.45 -14.53 1.72
C ILE A 186 -5.21 -15.42 1.64
N PHE A 187 -4.64 -15.57 0.45
CA PHE A 187 -3.43 -16.37 0.26
C PHE A 187 -2.26 -15.84 1.10
N ASP A 188 -1.95 -14.56 0.96
CA ASP A 188 -0.84 -13.92 1.66
C ASP A 188 -1.00 -13.95 3.17
N PHE A 189 -2.19 -13.56 3.64
CA PHE A 189 -2.54 -13.58 5.07
C PHE A 189 -2.44 -14.98 5.65
N ALA A 190 -3.11 -15.94 5.01
CA ALA A 190 -3.25 -17.30 5.54
C ALA A 190 -1.92 -18.05 5.54
N ALA A 191 -1.10 -17.93 4.47
CA ALA A 191 0.22 -18.55 4.43
C ALA A 191 1.13 -18.01 5.53
N TYR A 192 1.20 -16.67 5.68
CA TYR A 192 1.99 -16.06 6.75
C TYR A 192 1.48 -16.44 8.15
N PHE A 193 0.19 -16.33 8.39
CA PHE A 193 -0.42 -16.62 9.69
C PHE A 193 -0.23 -18.09 10.09
N TYR A 194 -0.48 -19.01 9.17
CA TYR A 194 -0.33 -20.45 9.41
C TYR A 194 1.09 -20.82 9.85
N HIS A 195 2.09 -20.34 9.13
CA HIS A 195 3.48 -20.71 9.40
C HIS A 195 4.10 -19.98 10.59
N ASN A 196 3.62 -18.79 10.94
CA ASN A 196 4.36 -17.89 11.82
C ASN A 196 3.65 -17.56 13.15
N ALA A 197 2.31 -17.67 13.22
CA ALA A 197 1.57 -17.15 14.37
C ALA A 197 2.03 -17.72 15.72
N LYS A 198 2.21 -19.03 15.81
CA LYS A 198 2.66 -19.69 17.04
C LYS A 198 4.09 -19.30 17.43
N GLN A 199 4.99 -19.20 16.45
CA GLN A 199 6.37 -18.77 16.70
C GLN A 199 6.45 -17.31 17.13
N LEU A 200 5.64 -16.42 16.54
CA LEU A 200 5.56 -15.01 16.96
C LEU A 200 5.12 -14.89 18.41
N LEU A 201 4.10 -15.64 18.84
CA LEU A 201 3.66 -15.66 20.23
C LEU A 201 4.73 -16.19 21.18
N GLN A 202 5.48 -17.22 20.79
CA GLN A 202 6.63 -17.71 21.57
C GLN A 202 7.75 -16.69 21.66
N ASN A 203 7.92 -15.85 20.64
CA ASN A 203 8.89 -14.75 20.63
C ASN A 203 8.45 -13.55 21.49
N GLY A 204 7.23 -13.55 22.06
CA GLY A 204 6.69 -12.47 22.86
C GLY A 204 6.11 -11.29 22.07
N THR A 205 5.82 -11.50 20.80
CA THR A 205 5.15 -10.57 19.87
C THR A 205 3.86 -11.20 19.31
N GLY A 206 3.28 -10.68 18.27
CA GLY A 206 2.05 -11.21 17.67
C GLY A 206 2.02 -11.21 16.14
N PRO A 207 1.03 -11.87 15.54
CA PRO A 207 0.77 -11.79 14.12
C PRO A 207 0.10 -10.44 13.80
N TYR A 208 0.90 -9.51 13.29
CA TYR A 208 0.49 -8.13 13.02
C TYR A 208 0.41 -7.87 11.52
N PHE A 209 -0.64 -7.12 11.10
CA PHE A 209 -0.88 -6.85 9.70
C PHE A 209 -1.22 -5.38 9.43
N TYR A 210 -0.96 -4.95 8.20
CA TYR A 210 -1.51 -3.76 7.59
C TYR A 210 -2.55 -4.15 6.53
N LEU A 211 -3.72 -3.53 6.54
CA LEU A 211 -4.80 -3.85 5.60
C LEU A 211 -4.96 -2.74 4.56
N PRO A 212 -4.72 -3.05 3.26
CA PRO A 212 -4.72 -2.04 2.20
C PRO A 212 -6.06 -1.88 1.50
N LYS A 213 -6.25 -0.73 0.87
CA LYS A 213 -7.19 -0.44 -0.23
C LYS A 213 -8.65 -0.80 0.01
N MET A 214 -9.10 -0.75 1.27
CA MET A 214 -10.52 -0.89 1.59
C MET A 214 -11.30 0.36 1.22
N GLU A 215 -12.52 0.18 0.72
CA GLU A 215 -13.43 1.26 0.35
C GLU A 215 -14.61 1.42 1.33
N SER A 216 -14.85 0.42 2.20
CA SER A 216 -15.97 0.46 3.14
C SER A 216 -15.70 -0.35 4.42
N HIS A 217 -16.47 -0.05 5.47
CA HIS A 217 -16.49 -0.83 6.71
C HIS A 217 -16.94 -2.30 6.50
N LEU A 218 -17.73 -2.58 5.46
CA LEU A 218 -18.13 -3.96 5.13
C LEU A 218 -16.94 -4.82 4.70
N GLU A 219 -15.95 -4.22 4.06
CA GLU A 219 -14.70 -4.89 3.73
C GLU A 219 -13.82 -5.12 4.97
N ALA A 220 -13.88 -4.19 5.94
CA ALA A 220 -13.26 -4.37 7.24
C ALA A 220 -13.93 -5.50 8.05
N ARG A 221 -15.26 -5.60 8.01
CA ARG A 221 -16.03 -6.72 8.58
C ARG A 221 -15.62 -8.06 7.96
N LEU A 222 -15.41 -8.11 6.66
CA LEU A 222 -14.92 -9.33 6.00
C LEU A 222 -13.56 -9.74 6.57
N TRP A 223 -12.62 -8.83 6.74
CA TRP A 223 -11.33 -9.12 7.38
C TRP A 223 -11.49 -9.60 8.82
N ASN A 224 -12.37 -8.97 9.62
CA ASN A 224 -12.65 -9.41 10.99
C ASN A 224 -13.14 -10.86 11.05
N ASP A 225 -14.01 -11.23 10.13
CA ASP A 225 -14.55 -12.60 10.07
C ASP A 225 -13.49 -13.61 9.62
N VAL A 226 -12.63 -13.23 8.65
CA VAL A 226 -11.47 -14.04 8.25
C VAL A 226 -10.52 -14.27 9.43
N PHE A 227 -10.18 -13.22 10.20
CA PHE A 227 -9.31 -13.33 11.36
C PHE A 227 -9.91 -14.21 12.46
N THR A 228 -11.19 -14.02 12.74
CA THR A 228 -11.92 -14.83 13.73
C THR A 228 -11.89 -16.30 13.37
N GLU A 229 -12.18 -16.65 12.12
CA GLU A 229 -12.13 -18.03 11.65
C GLU A 229 -10.71 -18.60 11.65
N ALA A 230 -9.74 -17.83 11.19
CA ALA A 230 -8.35 -18.26 11.14
C ALA A 230 -7.80 -18.57 12.54
N GLN A 231 -8.04 -17.69 13.51
CA GLN A 231 -7.65 -17.90 14.91
C GLN A 231 -8.33 -19.16 15.48
N LYS A 232 -9.63 -19.33 15.24
CA LYS A 232 -10.38 -20.52 15.70
C LYS A 232 -9.79 -21.81 15.14
N LYS A 233 -9.49 -21.87 13.83
CA LYS A 233 -8.94 -23.06 13.17
C LYS A 233 -7.56 -23.45 13.73
N LEU A 234 -6.72 -22.49 14.09
CA LEU A 234 -5.37 -22.76 14.64
C LEU A 234 -5.34 -22.84 16.17
N GLY A 235 -6.48 -22.73 16.85
CA GLY A 235 -6.56 -22.74 18.32
C GLY A 235 -5.87 -21.54 18.97
N ILE A 236 -5.88 -20.39 18.27
CA ILE A 236 -5.30 -19.13 18.76
C ILE A 236 -6.43 -18.27 19.35
N LYS A 237 -6.15 -17.62 20.48
CA LYS A 237 -7.14 -16.79 21.19
C LYS A 237 -7.68 -15.69 20.27
N HIS A 238 -8.98 -15.44 20.29
CA HIS A 238 -9.62 -14.32 19.61
C HIS A 238 -8.98 -12.99 20.03
N GLY A 239 -8.79 -12.08 19.07
CA GLY A 239 -8.15 -10.77 19.31
C GLY A 239 -6.62 -10.82 19.40
N THR A 240 -5.98 -11.96 19.16
CA THR A 240 -4.51 -12.10 19.10
C THR A 240 -3.93 -11.43 17.85
N ILE A 241 -4.58 -11.59 16.70
CA ILE A 241 -4.22 -10.84 15.50
C ILE A 241 -4.43 -9.36 15.75
N LYS A 242 -3.44 -8.53 15.38
CA LYS A 242 -3.58 -7.09 15.43
C LYS A 242 -3.33 -6.47 14.08
N VAL A 243 -4.14 -5.44 13.76
CA VAL A 243 -4.10 -4.81 12.45
C VAL A 243 -4.08 -3.29 12.53
N THR A 244 -3.43 -2.67 11.57
CA THR A 244 -3.58 -1.26 11.22
C THR A 244 -4.22 -1.18 9.85
N VAL A 245 -5.18 -0.29 9.67
CA VAL A 245 -5.85 -0.09 8.39
C VAL A 245 -5.30 1.14 7.70
N LEU A 246 -4.91 1.00 6.44
CA LEU A 246 -4.63 2.14 5.58
C LEU A 246 -5.96 2.78 5.16
N ILE A 247 -6.19 4.00 5.63
CA ILE A 247 -7.23 4.85 5.05
C ILE A 247 -6.61 5.53 3.84
N GLU A 248 -6.72 4.87 2.73
CA GLU A 248 -6.05 5.25 1.49
C GLU A 248 -6.99 5.27 0.27
N THR A 249 -8.29 5.20 0.55
CA THR A 249 -9.33 5.45 -0.45
C THR A 249 -10.24 6.57 0.04
N ILE A 250 -10.69 7.40 -0.91
CA ILE A 250 -11.57 8.53 -0.57
C ILE A 250 -12.86 8.07 0.11
N LEU A 251 -13.39 6.90 -0.24
CA LEU A 251 -14.62 6.38 0.36
C LEU A 251 -14.41 5.95 1.81
N ALA A 252 -13.29 5.28 2.12
CA ALA A 252 -12.98 4.85 3.48
C ALA A 252 -12.83 6.03 4.46
N SER A 253 -12.48 7.23 3.97
CA SER A 253 -12.36 8.41 4.84
C SER A 253 -13.69 8.85 5.46
N PHE A 254 -14.82 8.46 4.88
CA PHE A 254 -16.15 8.71 5.43
C PHE A 254 -16.62 7.64 6.42
N GLU A 255 -15.88 6.52 6.53
CA GLU A 255 -16.26 5.35 7.31
C GLU A 255 -15.18 4.94 8.35
N MET A 256 -14.33 5.88 8.80
CA MET A 256 -13.22 5.58 9.72
C MET A 256 -13.68 5.01 11.06
N ASP A 257 -14.72 5.58 11.68
CA ASP A 257 -15.30 5.06 12.92
C ASP A 257 -15.88 3.66 12.73
N GLU A 258 -16.57 3.44 11.62
CA GLU A 258 -17.18 2.16 11.27
C GLU A 258 -16.11 1.08 11.03
N ILE A 259 -15.04 1.41 10.32
CA ILE A 259 -13.89 0.52 10.08
C ILE A 259 -13.25 0.12 11.41
N LEU A 260 -13.00 1.10 12.31
CA LEU A 260 -12.48 0.83 13.65
C LEU A 260 -13.43 -0.06 14.45
N PHE A 261 -14.75 0.16 14.34
CA PHE A 261 -15.77 -0.60 15.07
C PHE A 261 -15.85 -2.06 14.62
N GLU A 262 -15.85 -2.30 13.32
CA GLU A 262 -15.90 -3.66 12.76
C GLU A 262 -14.66 -4.49 13.18
N LEU A 263 -13.51 -3.85 13.29
CA LEU A 263 -12.25 -4.48 13.67
C LEU A 263 -11.88 -4.28 15.15
N LYS A 264 -12.76 -3.78 16.01
CA LYS A 264 -12.43 -3.30 17.37
C LYS A 264 -11.65 -4.27 18.24
N ASP A 265 -11.80 -5.58 18.02
CA ASP A 265 -11.08 -6.62 18.76
C ASP A 265 -9.67 -6.88 18.21
N HIS A 266 -9.41 -6.48 16.97
CA HIS A 266 -8.17 -6.71 16.25
C HIS A 266 -7.39 -5.42 15.94
N ILE A 267 -8.08 -4.28 15.76
CA ILE A 267 -7.44 -3.05 15.30
C ILE A 267 -6.61 -2.36 16.36
N VAL A 268 -5.50 -1.77 15.96
CA VAL A 268 -4.61 -0.96 16.79
C VAL A 268 -4.41 0.46 16.27
N GLY A 269 -4.78 0.73 15.02
CA GLY A 269 -4.64 2.08 14.44
C GLY A 269 -5.13 2.20 13.01
N LEU A 270 -5.15 3.44 12.54
CA LEU A 270 -5.32 3.80 11.14
C LEU A 270 -4.06 4.52 10.63
N ASN A 271 -3.81 4.44 9.35
CA ASN A 271 -2.68 5.09 8.69
C ASN A 271 -3.15 5.98 7.54
N CYS A 272 -2.49 7.14 7.35
CA CYS A 272 -2.71 8.05 6.23
C CYS A 272 -1.96 7.58 4.98
N GLY A 273 -2.57 6.74 4.15
CA GLY A 273 -2.02 6.28 2.87
C GLY A 273 -2.17 7.33 1.77
N ARG A 274 -1.36 8.41 1.83
CA ARG A 274 -1.48 9.62 1.01
C ARG A 274 -1.56 9.36 -0.50
N TRP A 275 -0.67 8.55 -1.03
CA TRP A 275 -0.53 8.37 -2.48
C TRP A 275 -1.74 7.66 -3.08
N ASP A 276 -2.15 6.55 -2.51
CA ASP A 276 -3.38 5.86 -2.90
C ASP A 276 -4.63 6.70 -2.66
N TYR A 277 -4.65 7.54 -1.61
CA TYR A 277 -5.76 8.45 -1.35
C TYR A 277 -5.95 9.46 -2.49
N ILE A 278 -4.85 10.06 -2.98
CA ILE A 278 -4.86 10.95 -4.15
C ILE A 278 -5.31 10.17 -5.41
N PHE A 279 -4.74 8.98 -5.63
CA PHE A 279 -5.15 8.13 -6.74
C PHE A 279 -6.65 7.81 -6.70
N SER A 280 -7.14 7.38 -5.54
CA SER A 280 -8.55 7.02 -5.36
C SER A 280 -9.48 8.23 -5.57
N TYR A 281 -9.05 9.44 -5.18
CA TYR A 281 -9.77 10.68 -5.45
C TYR A 281 -9.94 10.90 -6.96
N ILE A 282 -8.86 10.82 -7.73
CA ILE A 282 -8.92 10.91 -9.20
C ILE A 282 -9.83 9.82 -9.77
N LYS A 283 -9.63 8.58 -9.36
CA LYS A 283 -10.37 7.40 -9.83
C LYS A 283 -11.88 7.54 -9.61
N LYS A 284 -12.30 7.93 -8.40
CA LYS A 284 -13.72 8.02 -8.06
C LYS A 284 -14.43 9.18 -8.76
N PHE A 285 -13.75 10.31 -8.91
CA PHE A 285 -14.32 11.50 -9.53
C PHE A 285 -13.84 11.79 -10.95
N LYS A 286 -13.27 10.78 -11.61
CA LYS A 286 -12.64 10.86 -12.93
C LYS A 286 -13.47 11.54 -14.04
N ASN A 287 -14.81 11.49 -13.94
CA ASN A 287 -15.73 12.02 -14.94
C ASN A 287 -16.14 13.49 -14.70
N PHE A 288 -15.63 14.13 -13.62
CA PHE A 288 -16.05 15.48 -13.22
C PHE A 288 -14.90 16.48 -13.28
N LYS A 289 -15.08 17.57 -14.03
CA LYS A 289 -14.07 18.65 -14.17
C LYS A 289 -13.75 19.35 -12.86
N ASP A 290 -14.72 19.45 -11.95
CA ASP A 290 -14.54 20.12 -10.65
C ASP A 290 -13.56 19.37 -9.73
N PHE A 291 -13.28 18.10 -10.03
CA PHE A 291 -12.39 17.22 -9.29
C PHE A 291 -11.02 17.01 -10.00
N LEU A 292 -10.71 17.85 -10.98
CA LEU A 292 -9.38 17.84 -11.60
C LEU A 292 -8.30 18.25 -10.60
N LEU A 293 -7.22 17.49 -10.54
CA LEU A 293 -6.05 17.82 -9.77
C LEU A 293 -4.93 18.39 -10.65
N PRO A 294 -4.15 19.36 -10.12
CA PRO A 294 -2.98 19.92 -10.80
C PRO A 294 -1.81 18.93 -10.79
N ASP A 295 -0.63 19.39 -11.20
CA ASP A 295 0.60 18.58 -11.13
C ASP A 295 0.74 17.91 -9.76
N ARG A 296 1.15 16.63 -9.73
CA ARG A 296 1.23 15.87 -8.48
C ARG A 296 2.16 16.49 -7.42
N SER A 297 3.13 17.29 -7.84
CA SER A 297 4.04 18.02 -6.95
C SER A 297 3.36 19.12 -6.14
N ILE A 298 2.22 19.63 -6.59
CA ILE A 298 1.41 20.65 -5.91
C ILE A 298 0.51 20.00 -4.84
N VAL A 299 0.04 18.77 -5.08
CA VAL A 299 -0.89 18.05 -4.19
C VAL A 299 -0.13 17.49 -2.98
N LYS A 300 -0.17 18.22 -1.85
CA LYS A 300 0.58 17.92 -0.62
C LYS A 300 -0.37 17.68 0.56
N MET A 301 0.16 17.15 1.66
CA MET A 301 -0.62 16.97 2.90
C MET A 301 -1.10 18.30 3.53
N THR A 302 -0.66 19.44 3.00
CA THR A 302 -1.17 20.77 3.32
C THR A 302 -2.35 21.20 2.46
N SER A 303 -2.64 20.49 1.35
CA SER A 303 -3.83 20.69 0.54
C SER A 303 -5.09 20.41 1.36
N HIS A 304 -6.14 21.20 1.20
CA HIS A 304 -7.30 21.22 2.10
C HIS A 304 -7.90 19.82 2.32
N PHE A 305 -8.20 19.09 1.25
CA PHE A 305 -8.82 17.75 1.37
C PHE A 305 -7.92 16.71 2.06
N LEU A 306 -6.60 16.75 1.81
CA LEU A 306 -5.63 15.88 2.46
C LEU A 306 -5.39 16.27 3.92
N ARG A 307 -5.37 17.58 4.20
CA ARG A 307 -5.25 18.11 5.56
C ARG A 307 -6.46 17.71 6.41
N SER A 308 -7.67 17.88 5.86
CA SER A 308 -8.92 17.52 6.50
C SER A 308 -9.01 16.03 6.80
N TYR A 309 -8.63 15.19 5.83
CA TYR A 309 -8.54 13.74 5.98
C TYR A 309 -7.59 13.32 7.11
N SER A 310 -6.37 13.89 7.17
CA SER A 310 -5.38 13.60 8.20
C SER A 310 -5.89 13.97 9.59
N LEU A 311 -6.45 15.17 9.76
CA LEU A 311 -6.98 15.64 11.02
C LEU A 311 -8.20 14.83 11.50
N LEU A 312 -9.08 14.44 10.58
CA LEU A 312 -10.20 13.56 10.88
C LEU A 312 -9.73 12.20 11.38
N LEU A 313 -8.70 11.63 10.73
CA LEU A 313 -8.11 10.35 11.13
C LEU A 313 -7.54 10.41 12.55
N ILE A 314 -6.77 11.46 12.89
CA ILE A 314 -6.22 11.64 14.23
C ILE A 314 -7.33 11.70 15.27
N LYS A 315 -8.32 12.57 15.04
CA LYS A 315 -9.46 12.73 15.95
C LYS A 315 -10.21 11.43 16.17
N THR A 316 -10.51 10.72 15.09
CA THR A 316 -11.25 9.45 15.14
C THR A 316 -10.45 8.38 15.90
N CYS A 317 -9.18 8.19 15.57
CA CYS A 317 -8.31 7.23 16.24
C CYS A 317 -8.20 7.50 17.75
N HIS A 318 -7.84 8.71 18.14
CA HIS A 318 -7.64 9.06 19.55
C HIS A 318 -8.93 8.95 20.36
N ARG A 319 -10.07 9.35 19.77
CA ARG A 319 -11.36 9.12 20.40
C ARG A 319 -11.62 7.64 20.69
N ARG A 320 -11.13 6.72 19.87
CA ARG A 320 -11.34 5.27 20.02
C ARG A 320 -10.18 4.54 20.73
N GLY A 321 -9.15 5.27 21.16
CA GLY A 321 -7.97 4.68 21.80
C GLY A 321 -7.04 3.95 20.84
N ALA A 322 -7.13 4.27 19.55
CA ALA A 322 -6.32 3.71 18.47
C ALA A 322 -5.18 4.68 18.08
N HIS A 323 -4.10 4.14 17.51
CA HIS A 323 -3.01 4.96 16.99
C HIS A 323 -3.37 5.61 15.65
N ALA A 324 -2.97 6.87 15.49
CA ALA A 324 -3.05 7.61 14.23
C ALA A 324 -1.66 7.67 13.58
N MET A 325 -1.45 6.90 12.51
CA MET A 325 -0.16 6.83 11.83
C MET A 325 -0.10 7.80 10.64
N GLY A 326 0.97 8.58 10.55
CA GLY A 326 1.24 9.47 9.43
C GLY A 326 1.67 8.74 8.16
N GLY A 327 1.79 9.49 7.07
CA GLY A 327 2.09 8.95 5.75
C GLY A 327 3.57 8.70 5.48
N MET A 328 3.85 8.08 4.34
CA MET A 328 5.20 7.70 3.92
C MET A 328 6.00 8.90 3.39
N ALA A 329 7.24 9.06 3.86
CA ALA A 329 8.28 9.83 3.19
C ALA A 329 9.02 8.92 2.22
N ALA A 330 8.92 9.25 0.92
CA ALA A 330 9.47 8.43 -0.17
C ALA A 330 10.84 8.94 -0.70
N GLN A 331 11.40 9.99 -0.11
CA GLN A 331 12.70 10.55 -0.52
C GLN A 331 13.82 9.53 -0.33
N ILE A 332 14.79 9.59 -1.22
CA ILE A 332 16.03 8.81 -1.13
C ILE A 332 17.18 9.79 -0.90
N PRO A 333 18.09 9.53 0.07
CA PRO A 333 19.27 10.35 0.24
C PRO A 333 20.12 10.47 -1.04
N ILE A 334 20.47 11.70 -1.42
CA ILE A 334 21.17 12.01 -2.67
C ILE A 334 22.67 12.12 -2.37
N LYS A 335 23.49 11.24 -2.96
CA LYS A 335 24.91 11.15 -2.65
C LYS A 335 25.77 12.17 -3.39
N ASP A 336 25.37 12.49 -4.61
CA ASP A 336 26.21 13.28 -5.54
C ASP A 336 25.91 14.78 -5.55
N ASN A 337 24.98 15.24 -4.71
CA ASN A 337 24.61 16.65 -4.60
C ASN A 337 24.14 16.99 -3.18
N GLU A 338 25.05 17.54 -2.37
CA GLU A 338 24.79 17.86 -0.95
C GLU A 338 23.69 18.89 -0.76
N ALA A 339 23.65 19.94 -1.58
CA ALA A 339 22.65 21.00 -1.48
C ALA A 339 21.23 20.47 -1.80
N LEU A 340 21.10 19.63 -2.82
CA LEU A 340 19.84 18.99 -3.17
C LEU A 340 19.42 17.97 -2.12
N ASN A 341 20.39 17.21 -1.58
CA ASN A 341 20.14 16.29 -0.47
C ASN A 341 19.63 17.01 0.77
N GLN A 342 20.29 18.12 1.17
CA GLN A 342 19.87 18.91 2.33
C GLN A 342 18.42 19.41 2.16
N LYS A 343 18.09 19.96 0.98
CA LYS A 343 16.72 20.40 0.67
C LYS A 343 15.69 19.27 0.76
N ALA A 344 16.04 18.07 0.28
CA ALA A 344 15.16 16.90 0.37
C ALA A 344 14.97 16.45 1.82
N MET A 345 16.04 16.41 2.61
CA MET A 345 15.99 16.02 4.04
C MET A 345 15.23 17.05 4.90
N ASP A 346 15.40 18.35 4.61
CA ASP A 346 14.63 19.41 5.27
C ASP A 346 13.12 19.28 4.96
N ALA A 347 12.75 18.95 3.73
CA ALA A 347 11.36 18.71 3.37
C ALA A 347 10.78 17.51 4.14
N VAL A 348 11.53 16.42 4.30
CA VAL A 348 11.13 15.27 5.15
C VAL A 348 10.96 15.73 6.59
N LYS A 349 11.91 16.46 7.15
CA LYS A 349 11.83 16.97 8.53
C LYS A 349 10.58 17.82 8.74
N GLN A 350 10.26 18.75 7.83
CA GLN A 350 9.06 19.58 7.91
C GLN A 350 7.77 18.77 7.83
N ASP A 351 7.72 17.74 6.97
CA ASP A 351 6.59 16.83 6.87
C ASP A 351 6.35 16.10 8.20
N LYS A 352 7.41 15.55 8.82
CA LYS A 352 7.33 14.83 10.10
C LYS A 352 7.03 15.77 11.27
N LEU A 353 7.53 17.00 11.27
CA LEU A 353 7.16 18.03 12.25
C LEU A 353 5.66 18.35 12.20
N ARG A 354 5.10 18.49 11.00
CA ARG A 354 3.65 18.69 10.85
C ARG A 354 2.89 17.50 11.43
N GLU A 355 3.25 16.26 11.06
CA GLU A 355 2.57 15.06 11.55
C GLU A 355 2.60 14.95 13.07
N ALA A 356 3.77 15.11 13.70
CA ALA A 356 3.92 15.03 15.14
C ALA A 356 3.14 16.12 15.89
N ASN A 357 3.15 17.36 15.35
CA ASN A 357 2.41 18.50 15.92
C ASN A 357 0.89 18.35 15.76
N ASP A 358 0.43 17.74 14.66
CA ASP A 358 -0.99 17.49 14.42
C ASP A 358 -1.57 16.41 15.34
N GLY A 359 -0.72 15.54 15.89
CA GLY A 359 -1.13 14.49 16.81
C GLY A 359 -0.92 13.07 16.31
N HIS A 360 -0.24 12.84 15.20
CA HIS A 360 0.09 11.47 14.80
C HIS A 360 1.00 10.78 15.83
N ASP A 361 0.77 9.48 16.06
CA ASP A 361 1.52 8.64 17.01
C ASP A 361 2.79 8.05 16.39
N GLY A 362 2.97 8.22 15.12
CA GLY A 362 4.12 7.75 14.34
C GLY A 362 3.97 8.05 12.87
N THR A 363 4.94 7.62 12.10
CA THR A 363 5.05 7.92 10.66
C THR A 363 5.73 6.81 9.88
N TRP A 364 5.65 6.85 8.54
CA TRP A 364 6.34 5.94 7.64
C TRP A 364 7.51 6.58 6.91
N VAL A 365 8.54 5.77 6.68
CA VAL A 365 9.67 6.07 5.81
C VAL A 365 9.94 4.90 4.85
N ALA A 366 10.34 5.20 3.62
CA ALA A 366 10.65 4.18 2.61
C ALA A 366 12.16 3.85 2.52
N HIS A 367 13.01 4.54 3.27
CA HIS A 367 14.45 4.35 3.20
C HIS A 367 15.09 4.41 4.59
N PRO A 368 16.04 3.50 4.95
CA PRO A 368 16.69 3.48 6.27
C PRO A 368 17.35 4.82 6.65
N GLY A 369 17.89 5.54 5.67
CA GLY A 369 18.51 6.86 5.88
C GLY A 369 17.57 7.95 6.40
N LEU A 370 16.25 7.72 6.34
CA LEU A 370 15.23 8.66 6.86
C LEU A 370 14.79 8.34 8.29
N VAL A 371 15.11 7.15 8.80
CA VAL A 371 14.65 6.69 10.12
C VAL A 371 15.10 7.66 11.22
N LYS A 372 16.38 8.05 11.21
CA LYS A 372 16.91 8.95 12.22
C LYS A 372 16.24 10.32 12.19
N ILE A 373 16.03 10.90 11.00
CA ILE A 373 15.40 12.22 10.84
C ILE A 373 13.97 12.20 11.40
N ALA A 374 13.19 11.18 11.02
CA ALA A 374 11.83 11.03 11.51
C ALA A 374 11.80 10.79 13.03
N LYS A 375 12.70 9.93 13.52
CA LYS A 375 12.80 9.60 14.94
C LYS A 375 13.15 10.83 15.78
N ASP A 376 14.15 11.61 15.40
CA ASP A 376 14.57 12.81 16.12
C ASP A 376 13.40 13.82 16.27
N VAL A 377 12.57 13.97 15.22
CA VAL A 377 11.38 14.83 15.25
C VAL A 377 10.33 14.31 16.24
N PHE A 378 10.01 13.01 16.18
CA PHE A 378 9.02 12.43 17.07
C PHE A 378 9.53 12.36 18.51
N ASP A 379 10.82 12.10 18.75
CA ASP A 379 11.43 12.13 20.09
C ASP A 379 11.28 13.52 20.74
N GLU A 380 11.44 14.60 19.95
CA GLU A 380 11.28 15.99 20.42
C GLU A 380 9.82 16.34 20.71
N LYS A 381 8.89 16.00 19.79
CA LYS A 381 7.50 16.47 19.84
C LYS A 381 6.56 15.53 20.60
N MET A 382 6.91 14.26 20.69
CA MET A 382 6.15 13.20 21.35
C MET A 382 7.04 12.49 22.37
N PRO A 383 7.25 13.08 23.56
CA PRO A 383 8.16 12.50 24.59
C PRO A 383 7.67 11.19 25.18
N GLN A 384 6.36 10.90 25.10
CA GLN A 384 5.78 9.61 25.48
C GLN A 384 5.80 8.63 24.30
N ALA A 385 5.47 7.37 24.53
CA ALA A 385 5.43 6.34 23.49
C ALA A 385 4.43 6.64 22.35
N ASN A 386 3.35 7.35 22.67
CA ASN A 386 2.32 7.82 21.76
C ASN A 386 1.60 9.04 22.34
N GLN A 387 0.65 9.58 21.60
CA GLN A 387 -0.17 10.72 22.05
C GLN A 387 -1.68 10.47 21.92
N VAL A 388 -2.10 9.21 21.95
CA VAL A 388 -3.50 8.76 21.86
C VAL A 388 -4.45 9.50 22.82
N ASN A 389 -3.93 9.93 23.99
CA ASN A 389 -4.72 10.68 24.97
C ASN A 389 -5.01 12.14 24.57
N LYS A 390 -4.38 12.66 23.52
CA LYS A 390 -4.60 14.02 23.02
C LYS A 390 -5.69 14.01 21.95
N VAL A 391 -6.97 13.96 22.39
CA VAL A 391 -8.10 14.02 21.45
C VAL A 391 -8.35 15.47 21.03
N PRO A 392 -8.18 15.82 19.73
CA PRO A 392 -8.46 17.18 19.25
C PRO A 392 -9.96 17.49 19.31
N SER A 393 -10.39 18.35 20.24
CA SER A 393 -11.80 18.70 20.46
C SER A 393 -12.33 19.74 19.46
N ASP A 394 -11.47 20.59 18.97
CA ASP A 394 -11.76 21.76 18.13
C ASP A 394 -11.84 21.45 16.63
N ILE A 395 -11.36 20.27 16.22
CA ILE A 395 -11.40 19.82 14.83
C ILE A 395 -12.84 19.46 14.45
N LYS A 396 -13.37 20.17 13.46
CA LYS A 396 -14.66 19.91 12.81
C LYS A 396 -14.42 19.74 11.32
N ILE A 397 -14.59 18.53 10.81
CA ILE A 397 -14.46 18.19 9.39
C ILE A 397 -15.82 17.75 8.87
N GLU A 398 -16.28 18.40 7.82
CA GLU A 398 -17.50 18.06 7.10
C GLU A 398 -17.18 17.28 5.81
N ALA A 399 -18.15 16.61 5.25
CA ALA A 399 -17.96 15.82 4.01
C ALA A 399 -17.38 16.67 2.84
N LYS A 400 -17.81 17.94 2.73
CA LYS A 400 -17.30 18.85 1.70
C LYS A 400 -15.80 19.13 1.82
N ASP A 401 -15.23 19.09 3.04
CA ASP A 401 -13.81 19.34 3.27
C ASP A 401 -12.94 18.22 2.72
N LEU A 402 -13.44 16.97 2.74
CA LEU A 402 -12.78 15.80 2.17
C LEU A 402 -12.85 15.77 0.63
N LEU A 403 -13.74 16.55 0.03
CA LEU A 403 -14.01 16.57 -1.41
C LEU A 403 -13.45 17.79 -2.14
N LEU A 404 -12.94 18.79 -1.43
CA LEU A 404 -12.47 20.04 -2.03
C LEU A 404 -11.13 19.84 -2.76
N ALA A 405 -11.21 19.78 -4.10
CA ALA A 405 -10.05 19.60 -4.96
C ALA A 405 -9.00 20.72 -4.80
N GLU A 406 -7.73 20.34 -4.73
CA GLU A 406 -6.62 21.28 -4.85
C GLU A 406 -6.64 21.96 -6.23
N LYS A 407 -6.33 23.24 -6.28
CA LYS A 407 -6.23 24.01 -7.51
C LYS A 407 -4.77 24.36 -7.80
N GLY A 408 -4.43 24.45 -9.07
CA GLY A 408 -3.07 24.77 -9.51
C GLY A 408 -2.88 24.46 -10.98
N ASP A 409 -1.65 24.59 -11.41
CA ASP A 409 -1.28 24.47 -12.82
C ASP A 409 -1.06 23.01 -13.22
N ILE A 410 -1.36 22.76 -14.49
CA ILE A 410 -0.95 21.54 -15.22
C ILE A 410 0.16 21.94 -16.15
N THR A 411 1.35 21.39 -15.97
CA THR A 411 2.53 21.74 -16.76
C THR A 411 2.89 20.62 -17.75
N GLU A 412 3.62 20.98 -18.82
CA GLU A 412 4.19 19.95 -19.71
C GLU A 412 5.24 19.12 -18.97
N GLU A 413 6.01 19.74 -18.06
CA GLU A 413 6.99 19.02 -17.23
C GLU A 413 6.30 17.98 -16.32
N GLY A 414 5.18 18.35 -15.68
CA GLY A 414 4.38 17.43 -14.87
C GLY A 414 3.82 16.27 -15.69
N LEU A 415 3.34 16.54 -16.92
CA LEU A 415 2.88 15.51 -17.85
C LEU A 415 4.02 14.55 -18.23
N ARG A 416 5.18 15.09 -18.65
CA ARG A 416 6.37 14.31 -19.01
C ARG A 416 6.84 13.44 -17.85
N LYS A 417 6.92 14.01 -16.66
CA LYS A 417 7.33 13.29 -15.45
C LYS A 417 6.37 12.13 -15.13
N ASN A 418 5.06 12.35 -15.21
CA ASN A 418 4.07 11.29 -15.00
C ASN A 418 4.24 10.15 -16.00
N ILE A 419 4.46 10.46 -17.28
CA ILE A 419 4.67 9.47 -18.34
C ILE A 419 5.98 8.70 -18.10
N SER A 420 7.07 9.40 -17.85
CA SER A 420 8.40 8.81 -17.62
C SER A 420 8.41 7.88 -16.40
N VAL A 421 7.86 8.35 -15.26
CA VAL A 421 7.75 7.55 -14.03
C VAL A 421 6.87 6.32 -14.26
N GLY A 422 5.70 6.48 -14.89
CA GLY A 422 4.78 5.37 -15.13
C GLY A 422 5.38 4.28 -16.03
N ILE A 423 6.08 4.66 -17.09
CA ILE A 423 6.76 3.69 -17.99
C ILE A 423 7.89 2.98 -17.27
N GLN A 424 8.79 3.71 -16.59
CA GLN A 424 9.93 3.12 -15.91
C GLN A 424 9.50 2.21 -14.75
N TYR A 425 8.48 2.62 -14.01
CA TYR A 425 7.90 1.80 -12.95
C TYR A 425 7.32 0.49 -13.51
N LEU A 426 6.45 0.57 -14.53
CA LEU A 426 5.86 -0.62 -15.16
C LEU A 426 6.93 -1.54 -15.74
N ALA A 427 8.00 -0.99 -16.36
CA ALA A 427 9.11 -1.80 -16.89
C ALA A 427 9.80 -2.61 -15.80
N ALA A 428 10.05 -1.98 -14.65
CA ALA A 428 10.66 -2.64 -13.50
C ALA A 428 9.69 -3.66 -12.86
N TRP A 429 8.41 -3.31 -12.75
CA TRP A 429 7.37 -4.15 -12.17
C TRP A 429 7.16 -5.43 -12.98
N LEU A 430 7.10 -5.34 -14.31
CA LEU A 430 7.05 -6.49 -15.22
C LEU A 430 8.32 -7.35 -15.14
N GLY A 431 9.43 -6.77 -14.69
CA GLY A 431 10.70 -7.46 -14.41
C GLY A 431 10.80 -8.03 -12.99
N GLY A 432 9.72 -7.98 -12.19
CA GLY A 432 9.67 -8.55 -10.84
C GLY A 432 10.08 -7.60 -9.71
N ASN A 433 10.24 -6.29 -9.97
CA ASN A 433 10.62 -5.30 -8.96
C ASN A 433 9.51 -4.26 -8.77
N GLY A 434 8.85 -4.27 -7.61
CA GLY A 434 7.75 -3.37 -7.26
C GLY A 434 8.15 -2.10 -6.49
N CYS A 435 9.45 -1.93 -6.15
CA CYS A 435 9.97 -0.78 -5.41
C CYS A 435 11.15 -0.19 -6.17
N VAL A 436 10.95 0.98 -6.82
CA VAL A 436 11.85 1.47 -7.86
C VAL A 436 12.34 2.89 -7.54
N PRO A 437 13.66 3.11 -7.36
CA PRO A 437 14.20 4.44 -7.18
C PRO A 437 14.20 5.22 -8.50
N LEU A 438 13.36 6.25 -8.61
CA LEU A 438 13.25 7.13 -9.77
C LEU A 438 13.27 8.59 -9.32
N TYR A 439 14.14 9.40 -9.93
CA TYR A 439 14.22 10.86 -9.68
C TYR A 439 14.29 11.22 -8.19
N ASN A 440 15.11 10.51 -7.43
CA ASN A 440 15.32 10.66 -5.98
C ASN A 440 14.09 10.34 -5.10
N LEU A 441 13.11 9.63 -5.64
CA LEU A 441 11.97 9.10 -4.91
C LEU A 441 11.93 7.58 -5.04
N MET A 442 11.50 6.91 -3.97
CA MET A 442 11.16 5.50 -4.01
C MET A 442 9.72 5.36 -4.51
N GLU A 443 9.58 5.04 -5.80
CA GLU A 443 8.27 4.82 -6.41
C GLU A 443 7.77 3.39 -6.14
N ASP A 444 6.49 3.28 -5.84
CA ASP A 444 5.74 2.03 -5.68
C ASP A 444 4.48 2.04 -6.56
N ALA A 445 3.61 1.04 -6.45
CA ALA A 445 2.40 0.98 -7.27
C ALA A 445 1.50 2.19 -7.05
N ALA A 446 1.38 2.70 -5.81
CA ALA A 446 0.52 3.84 -5.50
C ALA A 446 0.95 5.12 -6.23
N THR A 447 2.27 5.38 -6.29
CA THR A 447 2.79 6.58 -6.96
C THR A 447 2.71 6.48 -8.49
N ALA A 448 2.91 5.28 -9.04
CA ALA A 448 2.71 5.02 -10.47
C ALA A 448 1.23 5.16 -10.88
N GLU A 449 0.30 4.75 -10.01
CA GLU A 449 -1.14 4.92 -10.22
C GLU A 449 -1.54 6.40 -10.31
N ILE A 450 -1.00 7.28 -9.45
CA ILE A 450 -1.26 8.72 -9.57
C ILE A 450 -0.80 9.21 -10.94
N SER A 451 0.41 8.86 -11.33
CA SER A 451 0.99 9.29 -12.62
C SER A 451 0.10 8.89 -13.80
N ARG A 452 -0.31 7.63 -13.85
CA ARG A 452 -1.22 7.12 -14.89
C ARG A 452 -2.60 7.79 -14.82
N ALA A 453 -3.18 7.88 -13.63
CA ALA A 453 -4.51 8.42 -13.42
C ALA A 453 -4.60 9.92 -13.79
N GLN A 454 -3.57 10.72 -13.46
CA GLN A 454 -3.51 12.13 -13.86
C GLN A 454 -3.44 12.27 -15.38
N VAL A 455 -2.59 11.52 -16.07
CA VAL A 455 -2.51 11.57 -17.55
C VAL A 455 -3.86 11.22 -18.17
N TRP A 456 -4.52 10.15 -17.66
CA TRP A 456 -5.85 9.78 -18.12
C TRP A 456 -6.88 10.88 -17.88
N GLN A 457 -6.93 11.46 -16.68
CA GLN A 457 -7.89 12.51 -16.30
C GLN A 457 -7.70 13.77 -17.15
N TRP A 458 -6.45 14.22 -17.33
CA TRP A 458 -6.13 15.39 -18.14
C TRP A 458 -6.47 15.19 -19.61
N ASN A 459 -6.17 14.01 -20.16
CA ASN A 459 -6.58 13.63 -21.52
C ASN A 459 -8.11 13.58 -21.65
N ARG A 460 -8.79 12.91 -20.74
CA ARG A 460 -10.26 12.76 -20.76
C ARG A 460 -10.98 14.10 -20.78
N HIS A 461 -10.49 15.07 -20.04
CA HIS A 461 -11.08 16.41 -19.95
C HIS A 461 -10.45 17.43 -20.89
N GLN A 462 -9.54 17.01 -21.77
CA GLN A 462 -8.81 17.87 -22.71
C GLN A 462 -8.23 19.09 -22.01
N CYS A 463 -7.57 18.87 -20.87
CA CYS A 463 -6.94 19.93 -20.09
C CYS A 463 -5.85 20.62 -20.93
N LYS A 464 -5.60 21.89 -20.62
CA LYS A 464 -4.50 22.63 -21.24
C LYS A 464 -3.35 22.76 -20.26
N THR A 465 -2.14 22.60 -20.75
CA THR A 465 -0.94 22.98 -20.01
C THR A 465 -0.87 24.51 -19.89
N ILE A 466 -0.09 25.04 -18.95
CA ILE A 466 0.16 26.49 -18.83
C ILE A 466 0.73 27.08 -20.13
N GLY A 467 1.41 26.28 -20.96
CA GLY A 467 1.86 26.65 -22.31
C GLY A 467 0.77 26.62 -23.38
N GLY A 468 -0.51 26.37 -23.02
CA GLY A 468 -1.66 26.41 -23.93
C GLY A 468 -1.87 25.16 -24.77
N LYS A 469 -1.03 24.13 -24.66
CA LYS A 469 -1.20 22.85 -25.39
C LYS A 469 -2.30 22.00 -24.77
N THR A 470 -3.22 21.53 -25.58
CA THR A 470 -4.28 20.61 -25.15
C THR A 470 -3.71 19.21 -24.98
N ILE A 471 -4.01 18.59 -23.84
CA ILE A 471 -3.65 17.19 -23.55
C ILE A 471 -4.73 16.30 -24.17
N ASP A 472 -4.44 15.79 -25.35
CA ASP A 472 -5.28 14.85 -26.10
C ASP A 472 -4.51 13.56 -26.41
N PRO A 473 -5.14 12.52 -26.97
CA PRO A 473 -4.47 11.25 -27.27
C PRO A 473 -3.24 11.40 -28.18
N ALA A 474 -3.28 12.32 -29.16
CA ALA A 474 -2.17 12.53 -30.09
C ALA A 474 -0.97 13.15 -29.35
N TYR A 475 -1.22 14.13 -28.50
CA TYR A 475 -0.18 14.76 -27.69
C TYR A 475 0.43 13.80 -26.67
N VAL A 476 -0.40 13.00 -25.96
CA VAL A 476 0.10 11.96 -25.05
C VAL A 476 1.02 10.97 -25.77
N LYS A 477 0.62 10.45 -26.94
CA LYS A 477 1.45 9.55 -27.76
C LYS A 477 2.78 10.17 -28.18
N ASN A 478 2.77 11.44 -28.55
CA ASN A 478 4.00 12.15 -28.90
C ASN A 478 4.95 12.25 -27.70
N ILE A 479 4.43 12.62 -26.52
CA ILE A 479 5.25 12.71 -25.30
C ILE A 479 5.77 11.32 -24.90
N VAL A 480 4.96 10.25 -24.98
CA VAL A 480 5.42 8.87 -24.74
C VAL A 480 6.63 8.53 -25.63
N LYS A 481 6.57 8.86 -26.92
CA LYS A 481 7.68 8.62 -27.86
C LYS A 481 8.94 9.40 -27.47
N GLU A 482 8.80 10.65 -27.10
CA GLU A 482 9.91 11.51 -26.67
C GLU A 482 10.53 11.02 -25.36
N GLU A 483 9.70 10.67 -24.36
CA GLU A 483 10.17 10.14 -23.07
C GLU A 483 10.84 8.77 -23.24
N MET A 484 10.36 7.89 -24.14
CA MET A 484 11.05 6.63 -24.45
C MET A 484 12.46 6.84 -24.98
N ALA A 485 12.65 7.85 -25.85
CA ALA A 485 13.98 8.20 -26.34
C ALA A 485 14.88 8.76 -25.21
N GLN A 486 14.30 9.53 -24.28
CA GLN A 486 15.02 10.06 -23.13
C GLN A 486 15.37 8.95 -22.14
N ILE A 487 14.43 8.07 -21.79
CA ILE A 487 14.65 6.91 -20.92
C ILE A 487 15.78 6.02 -21.48
N LYS A 488 15.77 5.75 -22.80
CA LYS A 488 16.84 4.96 -23.44
C LYS A 488 18.23 5.57 -23.21
N LYS A 489 18.35 6.91 -23.29
CA LYS A 489 19.60 7.63 -23.01
C LYS A 489 20.02 7.52 -21.53
N GLU A 490 19.05 7.64 -20.61
CA GLU A 490 19.30 7.63 -19.16
C GLU A 490 19.72 6.24 -18.65
N VAL A 491 19.02 5.19 -19.07
CA VAL A 491 19.27 3.82 -18.59
C VAL A 491 20.36 3.10 -19.38
N GLY A 492 20.71 3.58 -20.58
CA GLY A 492 21.64 2.97 -21.52
C GLY A 492 21.01 1.88 -22.39
N GLU A 493 21.49 1.76 -23.62
CA GLU A 493 20.92 0.89 -24.67
C GLU A 493 20.78 -0.57 -24.22
N GLN A 494 21.84 -1.14 -23.64
CA GLN A 494 21.83 -2.55 -23.22
C GLN A 494 20.76 -2.85 -22.14
N LYS A 495 20.58 -1.95 -21.17
CA LYS A 495 19.57 -2.11 -20.12
C LYS A 495 18.17 -1.88 -20.68
N PHE A 496 18.05 -0.94 -21.62
CA PHE A 496 16.77 -0.66 -22.28
C PHE A 496 16.30 -1.87 -23.11
N GLU A 497 17.14 -2.46 -23.93
CA GLU A 497 16.81 -3.62 -24.78
C GLU A 497 16.49 -4.88 -23.99
N LYS A 498 17.17 -5.09 -22.85
CA LYS A 498 16.93 -6.25 -21.97
C LYS A 498 15.75 -6.05 -21.03
N GLY A 499 15.26 -4.81 -20.86
CA GLY A 499 14.15 -4.46 -19.98
C GLY A 499 12.80 -4.56 -20.67
N ASN A 500 11.75 -4.32 -19.91
CA ASN A 500 10.37 -4.38 -20.40
C ASN A 500 9.85 -3.00 -20.87
N TYR A 501 10.74 -2.07 -21.26
CA TYR A 501 10.37 -0.67 -21.51
C TYR A 501 9.36 -0.49 -22.64
N GLU A 502 9.53 -1.19 -23.77
CA GLU A 502 8.60 -1.10 -24.90
C GLU A 502 7.21 -1.62 -24.52
N ARG A 503 7.17 -2.75 -23.81
CA ARG A 503 5.91 -3.33 -23.34
C ARG A 503 5.24 -2.40 -22.32
N ALA A 504 6.01 -1.87 -21.37
CA ALA A 504 5.54 -0.92 -20.36
C ALA A 504 4.99 0.37 -20.97
N ALA A 505 5.70 0.94 -21.96
CA ALA A 505 5.26 2.14 -22.67
C ALA A 505 3.93 1.92 -23.39
N LYS A 506 3.80 0.79 -24.09
CA LYS A 506 2.55 0.41 -24.76
C LYS A 506 1.39 0.30 -23.78
N MET A 507 1.59 -0.42 -22.66
CA MET A 507 0.55 -0.59 -21.64
C MET A 507 0.17 0.75 -20.99
N PHE A 508 1.17 1.57 -20.64
CA PHE A 508 0.93 2.89 -20.05
C PHE A 508 0.15 3.80 -21.00
N GLU A 509 0.56 3.87 -22.28
CA GLU A 509 -0.12 4.64 -23.32
C GLU A 509 -1.57 4.18 -23.47
N GLU A 510 -1.79 2.87 -23.69
CA GLU A 510 -3.13 2.28 -23.85
C GLU A 510 -4.04 2.63 -22.67
N MET A 511 -3.58 2.47 -21.43
CA MET A 511 -4.36 2.82 -20.22
C MET A 511 -4.60 4.33 -20.10
N SER A 512 -3.65 5.17 -20.49
CA SER A 512 -3.74 6.64 -20.34
C SER A 512 -4.67 7.31 -21.34
N ILE A 513 -4.90 6.68 -22.51
CA ILE A 513 -5.77 7.23 -23.55
C ILE A 513 -7.08 6.44 -23.74
N ALA A 514 -7.28 5.37 -22.99
CA ALA A 514 -8.48 4.55 -23.06
C ALA A 514 -9.75 5.35 -22.74
N ASN A 515 -10.87 5.00 -23.41
CA ASN A 515 -12.18 5.59 -23.11
C ASN A 515 -12.68 5.23 -21.71
N GLN A 516 -12.35 4.03 -21.24
CA GLN A 516 -12.67 3.54 -19.91
C GLN A 516 -11.41 3.58 -19.04
N PHE A 517 -11.59 4.02 -17.81
CA PHE A 517 -10.52 4.05 -16.81
C PHE A 517 -10.29 2.65 -16.26
N GLU A 518 -9.08 2.13 -16.40
CA GLU A 518 -8.67 0.88 -15.74
C GLU A 518 -8.59 1.09 -14.22
N ASP A 519 -9.23 0.22 -13.45
CA ASP A 519 -9.35 0.38 -12.00
C ASP A 519 -7.99 0.39 -11.29
N PHE A 520 -7.07 -0.46 -11.72
CA PHE A 520 -5.69 -0.52 -11.23
C PHE A 520 -4.74 -0.94 -12.35
N LEU A 521 -3.60 -0.26 -12.48
CA LEU A 521 -2.56 -0.62 -13.46
C LEU A 521 -1.97 -2.01 -13.22
N THR A 522 -1.96 -2.43 -11.95
CA THR A 522 -1.43 -3.72 -11.52
C THR A 522 -2.26 -4.91 -12.02
N VAL A 523 -3.56 -4.72 -12.29
CA VAL A 523 -4.43 -5.82 -12.75
C VAL A 523 -4.06 -6.28 -14.17
N PRO A 524 -4.04 -5.43 -15.22
CA PRO A 524 -3.58 -5.85 -16.54
C PRO A 524 -2.09 -6.24 -16.55
N ALA A 525 -1.25 -5.56 -15.76
CA ALA A 525 0.17 -5.90 -15.68
C ALA A 525 0.41 -7.28 -15.04
N TYR A 526 -0.38 -7.68 -14.05
CA TYR A 526 -0.32 -9.01 -13.45
C TYR A 526 -0.70 -10.11 -14.46
N ASN A 527 -1.71 -9.85 -15.31
CA ASN A 527 -2.06 -10.79 -16.37
C ASN A 527 -0.89 -11.03 -17.36
N GLU A 528 -0.05 -10.01 -17.62
CA GLU A 528 1.16 -10.19 -18.43
C GLU A 528 2.20 -11.05 -17.74
N ILE A 529 2.42 -10.87 -16.43
CA ILE A 529 3.34 -11.70 -15.65
C ILE A 529 2.88 -13.16 -15.68
N VAL A 530 1.62 -13.44 -15.35
CA VAL A 530 1.06 -14.80 -15.35
C VAL A 530 1.20 -15.47 -16.73
N ARG A 531 0.97 -14.72 -17.84
CA ARG A 531 1.20 -15.24 -19.20
C ARG A 531 2.67 -15.55 -19.48
N SER A 532 3.59 -14.76 -18.96
CA SER A 532 5.03 -14.97 -19.14
C SER A 532 5.53 -16.17 -18.34
N GLU A 533 5.00 -16.40 -17.15
CA GLU A 533 5.34 -17.54 -16.28
C GLU A 533 4.77 -18.87 -16.78
N ALA A 534 3.70 -18.84 -17.57
CA ALA A 534 3.10 -20.02 -18.19
C ALA A 534 3.87 -20.52 -19.45
N ARG A 535 4.82 -19.74 -19.97
CA ARG A 535 5.70 -20.07 -21.12
C ARG A 535 6.98 -20.71 -20.63
#